data_4a2f40c6f99a14d638a922b92354ff5c
#
_entry.id   4a2f40c6f99a14d638a922b92354ff5c
#
_cell.length_a   1.000
_cell.length_b   1.000
_cell.length_c   1.000
_cell.angle_alpha   90.00
_cell.angle_beta   90.00
_cell.angle_gamma   90.00
#
_symmetry.space_group_name_H-M   'P 1'
#
loop_
_entity.id
_entity.type
_entity.pdbx_description
1 polymer ?
#
loop_
_entity_poly.entity_id
_entity_poly.type
_entity_poly.pdbx_seq_one_letter_code
_entity_poly.pdbx_strand_id
1 'polypeptide(L)'
;GNSAFFTNQPNGDVNIYGFTPQTTGTVYLSAMIRVDSLTASSTEGFNICLDEGGGTTNFNTKIYIRKINSSTFNFGIKKYDGAIKYSPAVYSKNTTYLVIASYTFRNGDSNDISRLYVNTSGVPAIEPASPLVADTAGIDVDDIGDIILSNSFIQTSFSGSTVKIDGIRIGTSWTNTLFQPYTVQLNMKALIQGFFNTSTNKMVKDTVKVYLAYNRAPYLIGDSSKAVLDSNGNGSLTFTRVGNRAPYFLVVKHRNLIETWSWVPKEFENFQQTFDFTGGAIYAYGNNQVNIGSKYCMYNGDVNQDGLVDLADIVMVSNNAAIFLSGYKTTDIDGNNITDLADLIITYNNSSNFVSIKKP
;
A
#
# COMPACT_ATOMS: atom_id res chain seq x y z
N GLY A 1 -6.90 -3.15 4.67
CA GLY A 1 -7.63 -2.64 3.51
C GLY A 1 -9.12 -2.94 3.67
N ASN A 2 -9.96 -2.10 3.11
CA ASN A 2 -11.41 -2.34 3.11
C ASN A 2 -11.73 -3.24 1.92
N SER A 3 -12.17 -4.46 2.15
CA SER A 3 -12.71 -5.32 1.10
C SER A 3 -14.10 -4.84 0.67
N ALA A 4 -14.41 -4.92 -0.61
CA ALA A 4 -15.76 -4.76 -1.10
C ALA A 4 -16.61 -5.95 -0.64
N PHE A 5 -17.73 -5.66 0.00
CA PHE A 5 -18.66 -6.66 0.50
C PHE A 5 -19.94 -6.60 -0.31
N PHE A 6 -20.27 -7.68 -0.99
CA PHE A 6 -21.48 -7.78 -1.81
C PHE A 6 -22.48 -8.71 -1.14
N THR A 7 -23.63 -8.15 -0.73
CA THR A 7 -24.86 -8.92 -0.53
C THR A 7 -25.68 -8.74 -1.79
N ASN A 8 -25.78 -9.78 -2.54
CA ASN A 8 -26.40 -9.73 -3.86
C ASN A 8 -27.91 -9.46 -3.78
N GLN A 9 -28.35 -8.38 -4.40
CA GLN A 9 -29.73 -7.91 -4.45
C GLN A 9 -30.24 -7.88 -5.88
N PRO A 10 -31.54 -8.16 -6.11
CA PRO A 10 -32.18 -7.80 -7.38
C PRO A 10 -32.16 -6.28 -7.51
N ASN A 11 -31.67 -5.71 -8.58
CA ASN A 11 -31.52 -4.28 -8.81
C ASN A 11 -30.45 -3.57 -7.96
N GLY A 12 -29.34 -4.23 -7.71
CA GLY A 12 -28.20 -3.62 -7.00
C GLY A 12 -27.36 -2.70 -7.89
N ASP A 13 -26.36 -2.05 -7.28
CA ASP A 13 -25.49 -1.08 -7.94
C ASP A 13 -24.42 -1.74 -8.82
N VAL A 14 -24.02 -1.00 -9.84
CA VAL A 14 -22.88 -1.27 -10.71
C VAL A 14 -21.86 -0.16 -10.52
N ASN A 15 -20.63 -0.52 -10.22
CA ASN A 15 -19.51 0.42 -10.14
C ASN A 15 -18.55 0.12 -11.29
N ILE A 16 -18.25 1.14 -12.09
CA ILE A 16 -17.35 1.07 -13.24
C ILE A 16 -16.10 1.89 -12.93
N TYR A 17 -14.93 1.30 -13.18
CA TYR A 17 -13.64 1.96 -13.05
C TYR A 17 -12.89 1.87 -14.37
N GLY A 18 -12.76 3.02 -15.05
CA GLY A 18 -12.06 3.13 -16.32
C GLY A 18 -10.54 3.17 -16.14
N PHE A 19 -9.84 2.57 -17.10
CA PHE A 19 -8.40 2.69 -17.28
C PHE A 19 -8.09 2.92 -18.77
N THR A 20 -6.82 3.16 -19.13
CA THR A 20 -6.45 3.34 -20.54
C THR A 20 -6.80 2.09 -21.33
N PRO A 21 -7.73 2.14 -22.30
CA PRO A 21 -8.15 0.99 -23.07
C PRO A 21 -6.99 0.29 -23.79
N GLN A 22 -7.01 -1.02 -23.76
CA GLN A 22 -6.05 -1.89 -24.46
C GLN A 22 -6.77 -2.56 -25.62
N THR A 23 -6.18 -2.54 -26.79
CA THR A 23 -6.71 -3.13 -28.03
C THR A 23 -5.86 -4.28 -28.55
N THR A 24 -4.76 -4.60 -27.88
CA THR A 24 -3.81 -5.66 -28.26
C THR A 24 -3.18 -6.30 -27.03
N GLY A 25 -2.57 -7.45 -27.20
CA GLY A 25 -1.87 -8.14 -26.11
C GLY A 25 -2.82 -8.85 -25.15
N THR A 26 -2.53 -8.78 -23.87
CA THR A 26 -3.37 -9.42 -22.83
C THR A 26 -3.62 -8.44 -21.69
N VAL A 27 -4.88 -8.35 -21.27
CA VAL A 27 -5.28 -7.63 -20.06
C VAL A 27 -5.57 -8.66 -18.97
N TYR A 28 -4.97 -8.49 -17.79
CA TYR A 28 -5.17 -9.32 -16.62
C TYR A 28 -5.93 -8.56 -15.55
N LEU A 29 -6.87 -9.26 -14.92
CA LEU A 29 -7.60 -8.85 -13.73
C LEU A 29 -7.28 -9.85 -12.62
N SER A 30 -6.80 -9.40 -11.47
CA SER A 30 -6.67 -10.25 -10.29
C SER A 30 -7.49 -9.69 -9.12
N ALA A 31 -8.04 -10.59 -8.32
CA ALA A 31 -8.79 -10.24 -7.11
C ALA A 31 -8.71 -11.36 -6.06
N MET A 32 -8.74 -10.96 -4.80
CA MET A 32 -8.96 -11.86 -3.67
C MET A 32 -10.46 -12.03 -3.50
N ILE A 33 -10.96 -13.23 -3.71
CA ILE A 33 -12.41 -13.53 -3.64
C ILE A 33 -12.69 -14.54 -2.52
N ARG A 34 -13.66 -14.21 -1.68
CA ARG A 34 -14.18 -15.09 -0.63
C ARG A 34 -15.71 -15.17 -0.72
N VAL A 35 -16.22 -16.38 -0.81
CA VAL A 35 -17.66 -16.65 -0.79
C VAL A 35 -18.07 -17.06 0.61
N ASP A 36 -18.89 -16.23 1.29
CA ASP A 36 -19.35 -16.50 2.66
C ASP A 36 -20.67 -17.29 2.65
N SER A 37 -21.61 -16.96 1.76
CA SER A 37 -22.88 -17.68 1.63
C SER A 37 -23.36 -17.82 0.19
N LEU A 38 -24.07 -18.89 -0.09
CA LEU A 38 -24.75 -19.18 -1.36
C LEU A 38 -26.15 -19.70 -1.06
N THR A 39 -27.19 -19.00 -1.47
CA THR A 39 -28.55 -19.21 -0.98
C THR A 39 -29.38 -20.24 -1.77
N ALA A 40 -29.17 -20.42 -3.05
CA ALA A 40 -29.98 -21.33 -3.86
C ALA A 40 -29.18 -22.48 -4.49
N SER A 41 -29.86 -23.55 -4.93
CA SER A 41 -29.22 -24.82 -5.27
C SER A 41 -28.62 -24.90 -6.69
N SER A 42 -29.02 -24.05 -7.61
CA SER A 42 -28.55 -24.06 -9.01
C SER A 42 -28.00 -22.68 -9.43
N THR A 43 -27.57 -21.90 -8.48
CA THR A 43 -27.23 -20.50 -8.70
C THR A 43 -25.86 -20.30 -9.23
N GLU A 44 -25.80 -19.47 -10.23
CA GLU A 44 -24.60 -18.93 -10.83
C GLU A 44 -24.75 -17.41 -10.96
N GLY A 45 -23.65 -16.70 -10.77
CA GLY A 45 -23.61 -15.26 -10.92
C GLY A 45 -22.18 -14.77 -10.95
N PHE A 46 -22.00 -13.49 -11.28
CA PHE A 46 -20.70 -12.84 -11.25
C PHE A 46 -20.79 -11.50 -10.54
N ASN A 47 -19.70 -11.09 -9.91
CA ASN A 47 -19.60 -9.82 -9.22
C ASN A 47 -18.45 -8.93 -9.77
N ILE A 48 -17.59 -9.47 -10.63
CA ILE A 48 -16.46 -8.78 -11.18
C ILE A 48 -16.19 -9.25 -12.62
N CYS A 49 -15.91 -8.31 -13.52
CA CYS A 49 -15.52 -8.60 -14.90
C CYS A 49 -14.64 -7.47 -15.48
N LEU A 50 -14.02 -7.75 -16.62
CA LEU A 50 -13.49 -6.75 -17.54
C LEU A 50 -14.58 -6.34 -18.51
N ASP A 51 -14.48 -5.12 -19.05
CA ASP A 51 -15.41 -4.61 -20.06
C ASP A 51 -14.73 -3.70 -21.07
N GLU A 52 -15.41 -3.44 -22.19
CA GLU A 52 -15.01 -2.39 -23.14
C GLU A 52 -14.99 -1.03 -22.45
N GLY A 53 -14.07 -0.18 -22.87
CA GLY A 53 -13.97 1.18 -22.36
C GLY A 53 -15.19 2.03 -22.68
N GLY A 54 -15.47 3.04 -21.84
CA GLY A 54 -16.56 4.00 -22.07
C GLY A 54 -17.86 3.68 -21.36
N GLY A 55 -17.88 2.75 -20.42
CA GLY A 55 -19.04 2.46 -19.56
C GLY A 55 -20.15 1.73 -20.29
N THR A 56 -19.82 0.88 -21.25
CA THR A 56 -20.79 0.05 -21.98
C THR A 56 -21.39 -1.03 -21.08
N THR A 57 -22.38 -1.76 -21.58
CA THR A 57 -23.02 -2.89 -20.90
C THR A 57 -22.61 -4.24 -21.51
N ASN A 58 -21.53 -4.26 -22.27
CA ASN A 58 -21.03 -5.43 -22.99
C ASN A 58 -20.07 -6.26 -22.14
N PHE A 59 -20.47 -6.54 -20.91
CA PHE A 59 -19.61 -7.21 -19.91
C PHE A 59 -18.86 -8.39 -20.49
N ASN A 60 -17.51 -8.30 -20.45
CA ASN A 60 -16.63 -9.33 -20.94
C ASN A 60 -15.85 -9.99 -19.81
N THR A 61 -15.21 -11.10 -20.06
CA THR A 61 -14.34 -11.81 -19.11
C THR A 61 -14.91 -11.86 -17.69
N LYS A 62 -16.16 -12.34 -17.61
CA LYS A 62 -16.95 -12.44 -16.38
C LYS A 62 -16.46 -13.61 -15.52
N ILE A 63 -16.12 -13.34 -14.24
CA ILE A 63 -15.78 -14.38 -13.27
C ILE A 63 -17.05 -14.86 -12.59
N TYR A 64 -17.48 -16.08 -12.90
CA TYR A 64 -18.68 -16.70 -12.37
C TYR A 64 -18.41 -17.56 -11.13
N ILE A 65 -19.40 -17.61 -10.26
CA ILE A 65 -19.47 -18.49 -9.10
C ILE A 65 -20.73 -19.32 -9.23
N ARG A 66 -20.60 -20.67 -9.12
CA ARG A 66 -21.73 -21.60 -9.15
C ARG A 66 -21.71 -22.49 -7.92
N LYS A 67 -22.81 -22.54 -7.20
CA LYS A 67 -23.00 -23.43 -6.05
C LYS A 67 -22.99 -24.88 -6.48
N ILE A 68 -22.25 -25.72 -5.76
CA ILE A 68 -22.25 -27.18 -5.89
C ILE A 68 -23.08 -27.80 -4.79
N ASN A 69 -22.86 -27.42 -3.54
CA ASN A 69 -23.62 -27.88 -2.37
C ASN A 69 -23.64 -26.81 -1.27
N SER A 70 -24.03 -27.17 -0.06
CA SER A 70 -24.10 -26.22 1.06
C SER A 70 -22.75 -25.60 1.46
N SER A 71 -21.63 -26.24 1.14
CA SER A 71 -20.29 -25.86 1.61
C SER A 71 -19.32 -25.51 0.49
N THR A 72 -19.63 -25.84 -0.77
CA THR A 72 -18.70 -25.74 -1.89
C THR A 72 -19.31 -25.12 -3.14
N PHE A 73 -18.42 -24.60 -3.99
CA PHE A 73 -18.77 -23.96 -5.26
C PHE A 73 -17.67 -24.18 -6.31
N ASN A 74 -17.97 -23.83 -7.58
CA ASN A 74 -16.97 -23.71 -8.65
C ASN A 74 -16.80 -22.26 -9.02
N PHE A 75 -15.59 -21.92 -9.52
CA PHE A 75 -15.39 -20.74 -10.36
C PHE A 75 -15.60 -21.09 -11.85
N GLY A 76 -16.04 -20.11 -12.60
CA GLY A 76 -16.18 -20.20 -14.05
C GLY A 76 -15.80 -18.90 -14.73
N ILE A 77 -15.66 -18.94 -16.04
CA ILE A 77 -15.41 -17.77 -16.88
C ILE A 77 -16.34 -17.75 -18.06
N LYS A 78 -16.67 -16.56 -18.52
CA LYS A 78 -17.44 -16.33 -19.73
C LYS A 78 -16.86 -15.13 -20.48
N LYS A 79 -16.49 -15.35 -21.75
CA LYS A 79 -16.22 -14.29 -22.72
C LYS A 79 -17.56 -13.79 -23.22
N TYR A 80 -17.77 -12.52 -23.28
CA TYR A 80 -18.96 -11.78 -23.72
C TYR A 80 -20.29 -12.57 -23.69
N ASP A 81 -20.72 -13.16 -24.83
CA ASP A 81 -22.01 -13.80 -25.03
C ASP A 81 -21.97 -15.35 -25.07
N GLY A 82 -20.77 -15.95 -24.99
CA GLY A 82 -20.58 -17.40 -24.99
C GLY A 82 -21.28 -18.15 -23.85
N ALA A 83 -21.12 -19.45 -23.78
CA ALA A 83 -21.59 -20.26 -22.66
C ALA A 83 -20.57 -20.19 -21.50
N ILE A 84 -21.06 -20.19 -20.24
CA ILE A 84 -20.19 -20.19 -19.07
C ILE A 84 -19.38 -21.48 -19.05
N LYS A 85 -18.06 -21.36 -18.90
CA LYS A 85 -17.13 -22.49 -18.74
C LYS A 85 -16.75 -22.59 -17.26
N TYR A 86 -17.12 -23.69 -16.60
CA TYR A 86 -16.81 -23.91 -15.19
C TYR A 86 -15.58 -24.77 -15.01
N SER A 87 -14.82 -24.42 -13.97
CA SER A 87 -13.72 -25.24 -13.49
C SER A 87 -14.20 -26.61 -13.01
N PRO A 88 -13.46 -27.70 -13.29
CA PRO A 88 -13.70 -28.99 -12.65
C PRO A 88 -13.33 -28.99 -11.16
N ALA A 89 -12.48 -28.03 -10.73
CA ALA A 89 -12.08 -27.91 -9.32
C ALA A 89 -13.20 -27.32 -8.47
N VAL A 90 -13.29 -27.79 -7.23
CA VAL A 90 -14.30 -27.40 -6.24
C VAL A 90 -13.63 -26.61 -5.12
N TYR A 91 -14.24 -25.50 -4.73
CA TYR A 91 -13.74 -24.55 -3.75
C TYR A 91 -14.64 -24.49 -2.53
N SER A 92 -14.03 -24.26 -1.34
CA SER A 92 -14.76 -24.18 -0.07
C SER A 92 -15.21 -22.75 0.22
N LYS A 93 -16.40 -22.60 0.77
CA LYS A 93 -16.86 -21.32 1.33
C LYS A 93 -15.98 -20.88 2.50
N ASN A 94 -16.03 -19.61 2.84
CA ASN A 94 -15.26 -18.99 3.93
C ASN A 94 -13.73 -19.07 3.76
N THR A 95 -13.26 -19.46 2.57
CA THR A 95 -11.85 -19.44 2.19
C THR A 95 -11.61 -18.36 1.15
N THR A 96 -10.52 -17.60 1.31
CA THR A 96 -10.12 -16.57 0.35
C THR A 96 -9.22 -17.19 -0.71
N TYR A 97 -9.55 -16.95 -1.97
CA TYR A 97 -8.80 -17.40 -3.14
C TYR A 97 -8.28 -16.23 -3.92
N LEU A 98 -7.05 -16.31 -4.44
CA LEU A 98 -6.58 -15.39 -5.46
C LEU A 98 -7.09 -15.89 -6.81
N VAL A 99 -7.97 -15.11 -7.41
CA VAL A 99 -8.58 -15.41 -8.71
C VAL A 99 -8.02 -14.43 -9.74
N ILE A 100 -7.54 -14.96 -10.87
CA ILE A 100 -7.01 -14.16 -11.97
C ILE A 100 -7.81 -14.49 -13.22
N ALA A 101 -8.33 -13.47 -13.88
CA ALA A 101 -8.90 -13.57 -15.21
C ALA A 101 -8.03 -12.81 -16.21
N SER A 102 -8.00 -13.25 -17.45
CA SER A 102 -7.32 -12.51 -18.52
C SER A 102 -8.13 -12.52 -19.81
N TYR A 103 -8.05 -11.42 -20.56
CA TYR A 103 -8.51 -11.32 -21.94
C TYR A 103 -7.31 -11.14 -22.85
N THR A 104 -7.18 -11.98 -23.86
CA THR A 104 -6.08 -11.93 -24.83
C THR A 104 -6.63 -11.65 -26.21
N PHE A 105 -6.25 -10.51 -26.78
CA PHE A 105 -6.54 -10.12 -28.14
C PHE A 105 -5.74 -10.96 -29.14
N ARG A 106 -6.39 -11.41 -30.22
CA ARG A 106 -5.79 -12.16 -31.31
C ARG A 106 -6.20 -11.55 -32.66
N ASN A 107 -5.34 -11.68 -33.65
CA ASN A 107 -5.69 -11.23 -34.98
C ASN A 107 -6.77 -12.11 -35.60
N GLY A 108 -7.87 -11.51 -36.09
CA GLY A 108 -9.02 -12.18 -36.70
C GLY A 108 -10.27 -12.08 -35.85
N ASP A 109 -11.41 -12.53 -36.34
CA ASP A 109 -12.68 -12.39 -35.71
C ASP A 109 -13.02 -13.63 -34.85
N SER A 110 -13.66 -13.41 -33.70
CA SER A 110 -14.19 -14.42 -32.78
C SER A 110 -13.15 -15.45 -32.30
N ASN A 111 -11.91 -14.99 -32.07
CA ASN A 111 -10.80 -15.85 -31.68
C ASN A 111 -10.04 -15.41 -30.43
N ASP A 112 -10.41 -14.30 -29.84
CA ASP A 112 -9.89 -13.84 -28.55
C ASP A 112 -10.22 -14.82 -27.43
N ILE A 113 -9.39 -14.77 -26.36
CA ILE A 113 -9.49 -15.76 -25.29
C ILE A 113 -9.65 -15.09 -23.94
N SER A 114 -10.70 -15.49 -23.22
CA SER A 114 -10.79 -15.28 -21.77
C SER A 114 -10.25 -16.50 -21.02
N ARG A 115 -9.35 -16.31 -20.05
CA ARG A 115 -8.77 -17.36 -19.22
C ARG A 115 -9.00 -17.11 -17.74
N LEU A 116 -9.10 -18.19 -16.98
CA LEU A 116 -9.27 -18.17 -15.54
C LEU A 116 -8.19 -19.00 -14.86
N TYR A 117 -7.60 -18.43 -13.80
CA TYR A 117 -6.68 -19.10 -12.89
C TYR A 117 -7.15 -18.88 -11.46
N VAL A 118 -7.03 -19.92 -10.62
CA VAL A 118 -7.35 -19.83 -9.19
C VAL A 118 -6.21 -20.45 -8.40
N ASN A 119 -5.61 -19.66 -7.52
CA ASN A 119 -4.49 -20.09 -6.71
C ASN A 119 -4.92 -20.38 -5.28
N THR A 120 -4.60 -21.57 -4.82
CA THR A 120 -4.86 -22.05 -3.46
C THR A 120 -3.62 -22.07 -2.59
N SER A 121 -2.42 -22.03 -3.21
CA SER A 121 -1.14 -22.09 -2.51
C SER A 121 -0.06 -21.33 -3.30
N GLY A 122 0.20 -20.09 -2.90
CA GLY A 122 1.23 -19.27 -3.56
C GLY A 122 0.83 -18.79 -4.96
N VAL A 123 1.57 -17.85 -5.49
CA VAL A 123 1.37 -17.27 -6.83
C VAL A 123 2.54 -17.70 -7.72
N PRO A 124 2.29 -18.36 -8.86
CA PRO A 124 3.36 -18.70 -9.80
C PRO A 124 4.07 -17.44 -10.32
N ALA A 125 5.40 -17.48 -10.37
CA ALA A 125 6.21 -16.34 -10.85
C ALA A 125 5.96 -16.01 -12.34
N ILE A 126 5.51 -17.00 -13.11
CA ILE A 126 5.14 -16.87 -14.52
C ILE A 126 3.72 -17.38 -14.72
N GLU A 127 3.05 -16.91 -15.76
CA GLU A 127 1.72 -17.40 -16.12
C GLU A 127 1.77 -18.91 -16.38
N PRO A 128 0.90 -19.71 -15.72
CA PRO A 128 0.83 -21.15 -16.01
C PRO A 128 0.46 -21.41 -17.46
N ALA A 129 1.13 -22.37 -18.10
CA ALA A 129 0.90 -22.72 -19.50
C ALA A 129 -0.54 -23.19 -19.76
N SER A 130 -1.17 -23.79 -18.73
CA SER A 130 -2.57 -24.24 -18.81
C SER A 130 -3.41 -23.44 -17.80
N PRO A 131 -4.40 -22.67 -18.25
CA PRO A 131 -5.38 -22.05 -17.35
C PRO A 131 -6.25 -23.13 -16.71
N LEU A 132 -6.91 -22.76 -15.61
CA LEU A 132 -7.92 -23.63 -14.98
C LEU A 132 -9.11 -23.86 -15.93
N VAL A 133 -9.52 -22.79 -16.61
CA VAL A 133 -10.57 -22.79 -17.65
C VAL A 133 -10.24 -21.71 -18.67
N ALA A 134 -10.57 -21.97 -19.94
CA ALA A 134 -10.53 -20.96 -21.00
C ALA A 134 -11.84 -20.94 -21.78
N ASP A 135 -12.24 -19.75 -22.22
CA ASP A 135 -13.37 -19.54 -23.10
C ASP A 135 -12.91 -18.78 -24.36
N THR A 136 -13.10 -19.43 -25.51
CA THR A 136 -12.77 -18.87 -26.83
C THR A 136 -14.05 -18.67 -27.67
N ALA A 137 -15.22 -18.94 -27.09
CA ALA A 137 -16.48 -18.80 -27.77
C ALA A 137 -17.02 -17.36 -27.65
N GLY A 138 -17.87 -16.97 -28.60
CA GLY A 138 -18.51 -15.67 -28.60
C GLY A 138 -17.75 -14.61 -29.36
N ILE A 139 -18.34 -13.43 -29.43
CA ILE A 139 -17.84 -12.27 -30.17
C ILE A 139 -16.63 -11.68 -29.46
N ASP A 140 -15.66 -11.19 -30.23
CA ASP A 140 -14.54 -10.40 -29.72
C ASP A 140 -14.98 -8.96 -29.44
N VAL A 141 -14.26 -8.28 -28.57
CA VAL A 141 -14.46 -6.87 -28.27
C VAL A 141 -13.31 -6.04 -28.82
N ASP A 142 -13.57 -4.79 -29.14
CA ASP A 142 -12.58 -3.91 -29.78
C ASP A 142 -11.50 -3.48 -28.82
N ASP A 143 -11.84 -3.33 -27.53
CA ASP A 143 -10.89 -2.99 -26.46
C ASP A 143 -11.30 -3.57 -25.11
N ILE A 144 -10.41 -3.44 -24.13
CA ILE A 144 -10.70 -3.62 -22.70
C ILE A 144 -10.20 -2.37 -21.99
N GLY A 145 -11.12 -1.58 -21.44
CA GLY A 145 -10.85 -0.30 -20.79
C GLY A 145 -11.53 -0.10 -19.44
N ASP A 146 -12.41 -1.01 -19.04
CA ASP A 146 -13.15 -0.90 -17.80
C ASP A 146 -13.06 -2.17 -16.95
N ILE A 147 -13.14 -1.99 -15.63
CA ILE A 147 -13.45 -3.05 -14.67
C ILE A 147 -14.81 -2.75 -14.06
N ILE A 148 -15.63 -3.77 -13.96
CA ILE A 148 -16.96 -3.67 -13.39
C ILE A 148 -17.06 -4.50 -12.12
N LEU A 149 -17.55 -3.85 -11.07
CA LEU A 149 -17.97 -4.46 -9.83
C LEU A 149 -19.47 -4.33 -9.69
N SER A 150 -20.17 -5.44 -9.53
CA SER A 150 -21.63 -5.43 -9.45
C SER A 150 -22.18 -6.35 -8.38
N ASN A 151 -23.19 -5.87 -7.69
CA ASN A 151 -24.06 -6.68 -6.87
C ASN A 151 -25.45 -6.92 -7.55
N SER A 152 -25.64 -6.45 -8.81
CA SER A 152 -26.93 -6.51 -9.52
C SER A 152 -26.95 -7.43 -10.74
N PHE A 153 -25.81 -7.76 -11.35
CA PHE A 153 -25.77 -8.65 -12.53
C PHE A 153 -25.93 -10.12 -12.17
N ILE A 154 -26.77 -10.33 -11.26
CA ILE A 154 -27.07 -11.62 -10.73
C ILE A 154 -28.39 -12.00 -11.35
N GLN A 155 -28.34 -13.08 -12.04
CA GLN A 155 -29.61 -13.78 -12.28
C GLN A 155 -30.32 -13.86 -10.94
N THR A 156 -31.62 -13.64 -10.92
CA THR A 156 -32.48 -13.60 -9.73
C THR A 156 -32.23 -14.77 -8.75
N SER A 157 -31.62 -15.84 -9.25
CA SER A 157 -31.21 -17.03 -8.53
C SER A 157 -29.97 -16.89 -7.63
N PHE A 158 -29.20 -15.78 -7.69
CA PHE A 158 -28.01 -15.54 -6.84
C PHE A 158 -28.28 -14.52 -5.71
N SER A 159 -29.48 -14.00 -5.64
CA SER A 159 -29.90 -13.04 -4.63
C SER A 159 -29.73 -13.60 -3.22
N GLY A 160 -29.23 -12.76 -2.29
CA GLY A 160 -28.93 -13.14 -0.91
C GLY A 160 -27.61 -13.86 -0.69
N SER A 161 -26.86 -14.22 -1.75
CA SER A 161 -25.50 -14.75 -1.62
C SER A 161 -24.53 -13.62 -1.22
N THR A 162 -23.50 -13.96 -0.45
CA THR A 162 -22.54 -13.02 0.08
C THR A 162 -21.15 -13.34 -0.43
N VAL A 163 -20.53 -12.37 -1.12
CA VAL A 163 -19.18 -12.45 -1.69
C VAL A 163 -18.37 -11.25 -1.22
N LYS A 164 -17.13 -11.48 -0.82
CA LYS A 164 -16.15 -10.43 -0.53
C LYS A 164 -15.09 -10.42 -1.61
N ILE A 165 -14.77 -9.22 -2.11
CA ILE A 165 -13.75 -9.02 -3.12
C ILE A 165 -12.78 -7.94 -2.59
N ASP A 166 -11.48 -8.21 -2.69
CA ASP A 166 -10.41 -7.31 -2.25
C ASP A 166 -9.18 -7.45 -3.14
N GLY A 167 -8.21 -6.54 -3.00
CA GLY A 167 -6.92 -6.62 -3.66
C GLY A 167 -7.01 -6.63 -5.19
N ILE A 168 -7.99 -5.92 -5.76
CA ILE A 168 -8.21 -5.87 -7.20
C ILE A 168 -7.04 -5.18 -7.88
N ARG A 169 -6.50 -5.81 -8.91
CA ARG A 169 -5.42 -5.28 -9.73
C ARG A 169 -5.67 -5.55 -11.20
N ILE A 170 -5.25 -4.61 -12.05
CA ILE A 170 -5.28 -4.72 -13.51
C ILE A 170 -3.89 -4.47 -14.04
N GLY A 171 -3.51 -5.18 -15.09
CA GLY A 171 -2.22 -5.00 -15.75
C GLY A 171 -2.18 -5.69 -17.11
N THR A 172 -1.13 -5.40 -17.86
CA THR A 172 -0.91 -5.96 -19.20
C THR A 172 0.08 -7.11 -19.24
N SER A 173 0.53 -7.57 -18.07
CA SER A 173 1.34 -8.79 -17.93
C SER A 173 1.05 -9.49 -16.62
N TRP A 174 1.26 -10.81 -16.58
CA TRP A 174 1.12 -11.63 -15.38
C TRP A 174 1.92 -11.08 -14.20
N THR A 175 3.21 -10.84 -14.44
CA THR A 175 4.12 -10.34 -13.41
C THR A 175 3.67 -8.97 -12.88
N ASN A 176 3.32 -8.05 -13.77
CA ASN A 176 2.91 -6.71 -13.36
C ASN A 176 1.57 -6.69 -12.62
N THR A 177 0.68 -7.62 -12.90
CA THR A 177 -0.61 -7.71 -12.21
C THR A 177 -0.48 -8.34 -10.83
N LEU A 178 0.37 -9.34 -10.66
CA LEU A 178 0.42 -10.14 -9.45
C LEU A 178 1.58 -9.78 -8.51
N PHE A 179 2.70 -9.39 -9.07
CA PHE A 179 3.95 -9.20 -8.33
C PHE A 179 4.42 -7.74 -8.30
N GLN A 180 3.58 -6.77 -8.73
CA GLN A 180 3.99 -5.39 -8.52
C GLN A 180 4.33 -5.19 -7.03
N PRO A 181 5.60 -5.17 -6.67
CA PRO A 181 5.98 -4.30 -5.61
C PRO A 181 5.77 -2.90 -6.20
N TYR A 182 4.64 -2.26 -5.94
CA TYR A 182 4.58 -0.82 -6.15
C TYR A 182 5.64 -0.21 -5.25
N THR A 183 6.85 -0.02 -5.81
CA THR A 183 7.84 0.77 -5.12
C THR A 183 7.38 2.22 -5.22
N VAL A 184 7.03 2.80 -4.11
CA VAL A 184 6.86 4.24 -4.03
C VAL A 184 8.13 4.86 -3.48
N GLN A 185 8.52 6.01 -4.00
CA GLN A 185 9.73 6.71 -3.63
C GLN A 185 9.40 7.99 -2.87
N LEU A 186 9.97 8.16 -1.69
CA LEU A 186 9.94 9.39 -0.92
C LEU A 186 11.29 10.11 -1.03
N ASN A 187 11.28 11.30 -1.60
CA ASN A 187 12.41 12.24 -1.52
C ASN A 187 12.15 13.18 -0.34
N MET A 188 12.89 13.00 0.73
CA MET A 188 12.66 13.73 1.97
C MET A 188 13.83 14.69 2.26
N LYS A 189 13.49 15.84 2.86
CA LYS A 189 14.46 16.71 3.49
C LYS A 189 14.12 16.90 4.96
N ALA A 190 15.08 16.62 5.83
CA ALA A 190 14.96 16.80 7.27
C ALA A 190 16.33 17.19 7.86
N LEU A 191 16.30 18.01 8.90
CA LEU A 191 17.47 18.37 9.68
C LEU A 191 17.26 17.92 11.12
N ILE A 192 18.35 17.51 11.77
CA ILE A 192 18.34 17.02 13.16
C ILE A 192 19.02 18.08 14.03
N GLN A 193 18.39 18.44 15.14
CA GLN A 193 18.96 19.30 16.16
C GLN A 193 20.30 18.74 16.63
N GLY A 194 21.29 19.61 16.88
CA GLY A 194 22.65 19.19 17.22
C GLY A 194 23.48 18.80 16.00
N PHE A 195 22.96 17.96 15.11
CA PHE A 195 23.66 17.60 13.86
C PHE A 195 23.76 18.75 12.86
N PHE A 196 22.81 19.68 12.88
CA PHE A 196 22.79 20.85 11.98
C PHE A 196 23.64 21.97 12.52
N ASN A 197 24.57 22.46 11.69
CA ASN A 197 25.46 23.60 11.99
C ASN A 197 25.04 24.83 11.18
N THR A 198 24.66 25.88 11.85
CA THR A 198 24.17 27.13 11.24
C THR A 198 25.25 27.88 10.49
N SER A 199 26.52 27.80 10.93
CA SER A 199 27.64 28.54 10.31
C SER A 199 27.98 27.96 8.93
N THR A 200 27.86 26.63 8.75
CA THR A 200 28.12 25.98 7.48
C THR A 200 26.84 25.72 6.68
N ASN A 201 25.68 25.86 7.31
CA ASN A 201 24.37 25.45 6.78
C ASN A 201 24.36 23.99 6.32
N LYS A 202 25.04 23.12 7.07
CA LYS A 202 25.18 21.69 6.80
C LYS A 202 24.89 20.89 8.07
N MET A 203 24.53 19.64 7.90
CA MET A 203 24.40 18.68 9.01
C MET A 203 25.41 17.54 8.88
N VAL A 204 25.68 16.88 9.99
CA VAL A 204 26.36 15.59 10.00
C VAL A 204 25.46 14.55 9.33
N LYS A 205 26.01 13.76 8.39
CA LYS A 205 25.27 12.70 7.71
C LYS A 205 24.94 11.59 8.68
N ASP A 206 23.69 11.15 8.71
CA ASP A 206 23.31 9.99 9.53
C ASP A 206 22.09 9.27 8.96
N THR A 207 21.86 8.05 9.45
CA THR A 207 20.78 7.17 8.99
C THR A 207 19.49 7.45 9.73
N VAL A 208 18.43 7.73 9.00
CA VAL A 208 17.07 7.78 9.51
C VAL A 208 16.27 6.57 9.06
N LYS A 209 15.29 6.17 9.85
CA LYS A 209 14.25 5.22 9.47
C LYS A 209 12.93 5.96 9.35
N VAL A 210 12.27 5.80 8.22
CA VAL A 210 10.96 6.39 7.97
C VAL A 210 9.92 5.29 7.87
N TYR A 211 8.82 5.48 8.59
CA TYR A 211 7.66 4.61 8.52
C TYR A 211 6.52 5.36 7.82
N LEU A 212 5.73 4.61 7.07
CA LEU A 212 4.47 5.08 6.49
C LEU A 212 3.32 4.53 7.33
N ALA A 213 2.68 5.41 8.10
CA ALA A 213 1.54 5.06 8.93
C ALA A 213 0.23 5.37 8.20
N TYR A 214 -0.75 4.47 8.26
CA TYR A 214 -2.08 4.72 7.70
C TYR A 214 -2.75 5.93 8.37
N ASN A 215 -3.57 6.66 7.63
CA ASN A 215 -4.21 7.91 8.05
C ASN A 215 -5.44 7.72 8.96
N ARG A 216 -5.64 6.54 9.54
CA ARG A 216 -6.74 6.20 10.45
C ARG A 216 -6.24 5.52 11.70
N ALA A 217 -6.80 5.90 12.83
CA ALA A 217 -6.51 5.22 14.09
C ALA A 217 -6.72 3.69 13.96
N PRO A 218 -5.85 2.87 14.54
CA PRO A 218 -4.74 3.18 15.44
C PRO A 218 -3.41 3.55 14.73
N TYR A 219 -3.45 4.08 13.52
CA TYR A 219 -2.29 4.52 12.71
C TYR A 219 -1.25 3.41 12.49
N LEU A 220 -1.72 2.24 12.10
CA LEU A 220 -0.86 1.08 11.85
C LEU A 220 0.20 1.40 10.79
N ILE A 221 1.38 0.84 10.99
CA ILE A 221 2.49 0.98 10.03
C ILE A 221 2.24 0.08 8.83
N GLY A 222 2.20 0.66 7.63
CA GLY A 222 2.08 -0.04 6.35
C GLY A 222 3.42 -0.51 5.81
N ASP A 223 4.47 0.33 5.94
CA ASP A 223 5.82 0.00 5.48
C ASP A 223 6.89 0.82 6.21
N SER A 224 8.16 0.46 6.04
CA SER A 224 9.28 1.25 6.53
C SER A 224 10.50 1.13 5.62
N SER A 225 11.29 2.19 5.56
CA SER A 225 12.54 2.25 4.80
C SER A 225 13.60 3.01 5.58
N LYS A 226 14.88 2.83 5.21
CA LYS A 226 16.02 3.58 5.80
C LYS A 226 16.76 4.33 4.70
N ALA A 227 17.25 5.51 5.03
CA ALA A 227 18.16 6.27 4.18
C ALA A 227 19.18 7.03 5.03
N VAL A 228 20.34 7.29 4.44
CA VAL A 228 21.29 8.24 4.99
C VAL A 228 20.86 9.62 4.53
N LEU A 229 20.63 10.55 5.45
CA LEU A 229 20.49 11.96 5.13
C LEU A 229 21.87 12.52 4.77
N ASP A 230 21.95 13.21 3.64
CA ASP A 230 23.18 13.89 3.23
C ASP A 230 23.45 15.16 4.09
N SER A 231 24.55 15.86 3.81
CA SER A 231 24.89 17.07 4.55
C SER A 231 23.92 18.24 4.35
N ASN A 232 22.99 18.16 3.42
CA ASN A 232 21.90 19.11 3.22
C ASN A 232 20.57 18.63 3.84
N GLY A 233 20.58 17.46 4.46
CA GLY A 233 19.40 16.81 5.04
C GLY A 233 18.53 16.04 4.05
N ASN A 234 18.99 15.79 2.80
CA ASN A 234 18.21 15.06 1.83
C ASN A 234 18.43 13.57 1.95
N GLY A 235 17.34 12.82 1.79
CA GLY A 235 17.34 11.36 1.73
C GLY A 235 16.29 10.84 0.76
N SER A 236 16.58 9.73 0.09
CA SER A 236 15.64 9.05 -0.78
C SER A 236 15.35 7.65 -0.23
N LEU A 237 14.06 7.35 -0.07
CA LEU A 237 13.56 6.13 0.53
C LEU A 237 12.62 5.41 -0.42
N THR A 238 12.74 4.10 -0.51
CA THR A 238 11.87 3.25 -1.32
C THR A 238 11.05 2.35 -0.41
N PHE A 239 9.74 2.30 -0.67
CA PHE A 239 8.79 1.45 0.05
C PHE A 239 8.13 0.48 -0.91
N THR A 240 7.84 -0.74 -0.47
CA THR A 240 7.40 -1.85 -1.33
C THR A 240 6.06 -2.46 -0.93
N ARG A 241 5.46 -2.01 0.19
CA ARG A 241 4.23 -2.59 0.76
C ARG A 241 3.07 -1.59 0.85
N VAL A 242 3.22 -0.42 0.26
CA VAL A 242 2.23 0.66 0.30
C VAL A 242 1.79 1.05 -1.10
N GLY A 243 0.56 1.52 -1.23
CA GLY A 243 -0.04 1.87 -2.51
C GLY A 243 0.24 3.30 -2.96
N ASN A 244 0.27 3.52 -4.28
CA ASN A 244 0.19 4.83 -4.87
C ASN A 244 -1.20 5.46 -4.60
N ARG A 245 -1.28 6.78 -4.46
CA ARG A 245 -2.51 7.55 -4.17
C ARG A 245 -3.23 7.19 -2.87
N ALA A 246 -2.58 6.47 -1.97
CA ALA A 246 -3.09 6.28 -0.63
C ALA A 246 -2.37 7.25 0.34
N PRO A 247 -3.11 7.88 1.28
CA PRO A 247 -2.54 8.83 2.21
C PRO A 247 -1.87 8.12 3.40
N TYR A 248 -0.63 8.52 3.68
CA TYR A 248 0.17 8.03 4.81
C TYR A 248 0.78 9.19 5.60
N PHE A 249 0.81 9.09 6.92
CA PHE A 249 1.71 9.92 7.71
C PHE A 249 3.15 9.45 7.53
N LEU A 250 4.06 10.40 7.36
CA LEU A 250 5.51 10.16 7.35
C LEU A 250 5.99 10.24 8.80
N VAL A 251 6.55 9.14 9.32
CA VAL A 251 7.04 9.04 10.69
C VAL A 251 8.54 8.83 10.66
N VAL A 252 9.29 9.82 11.12
CA VAL A 252 10.76 9.80 11.09
C VAL A 252 11.29 9.41 12.46
N LYS A 253 12.17 8.39 12.47
CA LYS A 253 12.94 7.96 13.64
C LYS A 253 14.43 7.98 13.36
N HIS A 254 15.19 8.26 14.39
CA HIS A 254 16.64 8.21 14.40
C HIS A 254 17.10 7.67 15.75
N ARG A 255 18.39 7.35 15.92
CA ARG A 255 18.94 6.73 17.14
C ARG A 255 18.73 7.54 18.44
N ASN A 256 18.55 8.86 18.33
CA ASN A 256 18.36 9.76 19.49
C ASN A 256 17.33 10.86 19.21
N LEU A 257 16.52 10.72 18.14
CA LEU A 257 15.51 11.69 17.77
C LEU A 257 14.18 11.37 18.47
N ILE A 258 13.45 12.40 18.90
CA ILE A 258 12.03 12.27 19.17
C ILE A 258 11.31 11.86 17.87
N GLU A 259 10.51 10.82 17.94
CA GLU A 259 9.67 10.38 16.81
C GLU A 259 8.86 11.56 16.27
N THR A 260 9.10 11.93 15.01
CA THR A 260 8.50 13.10 14.38
C THR A 260 7.56 12.69 13.25
N TRP A 261 6.31 13.13 13.32
CA TRP A 261 5.25 12.84 12.35
C TRP A 261 5.05 14.03 11.41
N SER A 262 4.75 13.77 10.12
CA SER A 262 4.25 14.83 9.25
C SER A 262 2.92 15.37 9.78
N TRP A 263 2.66 16.66 9.60
CA TRP A 263 1.47 17.33 10.16
C TRP A 263 0.14 16.81 9.55
N VAL A 264 0.20 16.35 8.28
CA VAL A 264 -0.92 15.71 7.57
C VAL A 264 -0.42 14.48 6.80
N PRO A 265 -1.31 13.54 6.49
CA PRO A 265 -0.98 12.44 5.58
C PRO A 265 -0.56 12.95 4.21
N LYS A 266 0.35 12.24 3.56
CA LYS A 266 0.87 12.52 2.22
C LYS A 266 0.56 11.38 1.27
N GLU A 267 0.17 11.71 0.06
CA GLU A 267 -0.10 10.75 -1.01
C GLU A 267 1.09 10.66 -1.95
N PHE A 268 1.37 9.46 -2.44
CA PHE A 268 2.35 9.26 -3.49
C PHE A 268 1.64 9.42 -4.84
N GLU A 269 1.98 10.46 -5.59
CA GLU A 269 1.50 10.65 -6.96
C GLU A 269 2.53 10.14 -7.96
N ASN A 270 2.07 9.38 -8.96
CA ASN A 270 2.97 8.72 -9.91
C ASN A 270 4.12 7.95 -9.22
N PHE A 271 3.79 7.27 -8.11
CA PHE A 271 4.73 6.50 -7.29
C PHE A 271 5.82 7.31 -6.60
N GLN A 272 5.70 8.63 -6.53
CA GLN A 272 6.67 9.53 -5.92
C GLN A 272 6.00 10.52 -4.96
N GLN A 273 6.75 10.90 -3.93
CA GLN A 273 6.41 11.97 -3.01
C GLN A 273 7.68 12.75 -2.64
N THR A 274 7.58 14.07 -2.58
CA THR A 274 8.63 14.94 -2.04
C THR A 274 8.10 15.66 -0.81
N PHE A 275 8.88 15.64 0.29
CA PHE A 275 8.48 16.29 1.51
C PHE A 275 9.67 16.97 2.23
N ASP A 276 9.54 18.25 2.52
CA ASP A 276 10.56 19.05 3.23
C ASP A 276 10.04 19.45 4.62
N PHE A 277 10.66 18.87 5.66
CA PHE A 277 10.37 19.22 7.05
C PHE A 277 11.01 20.54 7.50
N THR A 278 11.96 21.10 6.76
CA THR A 278 12.84 22.17 7.26
C THR A 278 12.28 23.58 7.10
N GLY A 279 11.15 23.72 6.39
CA GLY A 279 10.57 25.01 6.03
C GLY A 279 9.76 25.70 7.14
N GLY A 280 9.36 24.98 8.19
CA GLY A 280 8.54 25.51 9.27
C GLY A 280 8.13 24.45 10.28
N ALA A 281 7.91 24.82 11.55
CA ALA A 281 7.43 23.88 12.57
C ALA A 281 6.11 23.23 12.18
N ILE A 282 5.27 23.92 11.44
CA ILE A 282 3.97 23.47 10.94
C ILE A 282 4.06 22.18 10.07
N TYR A 283 5.21 21.84 9.53
CA TYR A 283 5.38 20.61 8.74
C TYR A 283 5.48 19.35 9.60
N ALA A 284 5.71 19.49 10.90
CA ALA A 284 5.62 18.40 11.87
C ALA A 284 4.32 18.48 12.67
N TYR A 285 3.73 17.33 12.98
CA TYR A 285 2.51 17.25 13.77
C TYR A 285 2.72 17.88 15.15
N GLY A 286 1.76 18.70 15.57
CA GLY A 286 1.86 19.45 16.82
C GLY A 286 2.99 20.47 16.85
N ASN A 287 3.49 20.94 15.68
CA ASN A 287 4.63 21.85 15.53
C ASN A 287 5.91 21.36 16.22
N ASN A 288 6.11 20.04 16.25
CA ASN A 288 7.15 19.37 17.04
C ASN A 288 8.54 19.48 16.39
N GLN A 289 9.02 20.69 16.22
CA GLN A 289 10.35 21.03 15.71
C GLN A 289 10.92 22.26 16.38
N VAL A 290 12.23 22.36 16.44
CA VAL A 290 12.96 23.53 16.96
C VAL A 290 13.50 24.39 15.83
N ASN A 291 13.43 25.71 15.98
CA ASN A 291 14.09 26.65 15.07
C ASN A 291 15.57 26.77 15.42
N ILE A 292 16.45 26.51 14.46
CA ILE A 292 17.90 26.64 14.57
C ILE A 292 18.37 27.56 13.44
N GLY A 293 18.58 28.83 13.78
CA GLY A 293 18.90 29.88 12.79
C GLY A 293 17.72 30.13 11.85
N SER A 294 17.86 29.79 10.57
CA SER A 294 16.81 30.00 9.56
C SER A 294 16.08 28.68 9.19
N LYS A 295 16.35 27.56 9.89
CA LYS A 295 15.83 26.23 9.58
C LYS A 295 15.11 25.64 10.77
N TYR A 296 14.16 24.74 10.47
CA TYR A 296 13.50 23.92 11.46
C TYR A 296 14.14 22.53 11.49
N CYS A 297 14.50 22.09 12.69
CA CYS A 297 15.13 20.79 12.94
C CYS A 297 14.23 19.92 13.82
N MET A 298 14.27 18.63 13.63
CA MET A 298 13.63 17.68 14.52
C MET A 298 14.36 17.66 15.86
N TYR A 299 13.62 17.62 16.97
CA TYR A 299 14.20 17.51 18.31
C TYR A 299 14.93 16.18 18.50
N ASN A 300 16.08 16.22 19.17
CA ASN A 300 16.80 15.03 19.61
C ASN A 300 16.96 14.98 21.13
N GLY A 301 17.65 13.96 21.64
CA GLY A 301 17.87 13.75 23.07
C GLY A 301 17.05 12.61 23.69
N ASP A 302 16.11 11.98 22.95
CA ASP A 302 15.40 10.76 23.34
C ASP A 302 16.33 9.56 23.09
N VAL A 303 17.26 9.32 24.00
CA VAL A 303 18.32 8.30 23.82
C VAL A 303 17.85 6.89 24.20
N ASN A 304 16.82 6.77 25.04
CA ASN A 304 16.18 5.52 25.44
C ASN A 304 15.01 5.13 24.52
N GLN A 305 14.57 6.04 23.61
CA GLN A 305 13.51 5.86 22.62
C GLN A 305 12.13 5.55 23.25
N ASP A 306 11.84 6.13 24.44
CA ASP A 306 10.53 5.99 25.09
C ASP A 306 9.51 7.07 24.66
N GLY A 307 9.97 8.07 23.91
CA GLY A 307 9.14 9.10 23.33
C GLY A 307 9.00 10.37 24.16
N LEU A 308 9.83 10.53 25.16
CA LEU A 308 9.93 11.71 26.01
C LEU A 308 11.41 12.04 26.22
N VAL A 309 11.80 13.28 26.16
CA VAL A 309 13.14 13.69 26.60
C VAL A 309 13.03 14.11 28.07
N ASP A 310 13.59 13.31 28.98
CA ASP A 310 13.46 13.52 30.42
C ASP A 310 14.73 13.24 31.22
N LEU A 311 14.59 13.05 32.52
CA LEU A 311 15.73 12.80 33.42
C LEU A 311 16.44 11.47 33.10
N ALA A 312 15.73 10.47 32.58
CA ALA A 312 16.34 9.19 32.24
C ALA A 312 17.38 9.38 31.12
N ASP A 313 17.04 10.16 30.10
CA ASP A 313 17.95 10.51 29.01
C ASP A 313 19.13 11.33 29.50
N ILE A 314 18.87 12.36 30.32
CA ILE A 314 19.94 13.20 30.91
C ILE A 314 20.94 12.35 31.67
N VAL A 315 20.49 11.38 32.49
CA VAL A 315 21.36 10.49 33.25
C VAL A 315 22.21 9.61 32.31
N MET A 316 21.60 9.07 31.24
CA MET A 316 22.34 8.26 30.27
C MET A 316 23.43 9.10 29.55
N VAL A 317 23.07 10.28 29.07
CA VAL A 317 24.04 11.19 28.41
C VAL A 317 25.13 11.64 29.40
N SER A 318 24.77 12.03 30.62
CA SER A 318 25.70 12.49 31.64
C SER A 318 26.73 11.38 32.02
N ASN A 319 26.28 10.15 32.22
CA ASN A 319 27.16 9.03 32.53
C ASN A 319 28.18 8.78 31.41
N ASN A 320 27.74 8.84 30.16
CA ASN A 320 28.59 8.65 29.00
C ASN A 320 29.52 9.87 28.75
N ALA A 321 29.04 11.09 28.99
CA ALA A 321 29.84 12.29 28.91
C ALA A 321 30.99 12.33 29.95
N ALA A 322 30.73 11.82 31.15
CA ALA A 322 31.74 11.75 32.21
C ALA A 322 32.99 10.90 31.84
N ILE A 323 32.83 9.99 30.89
CA ILE A 323 33.93 9.14 30.38
C ILE A 323 34.31 9.46 28.94
N PHE A 324 33.76 10.53 28.35
CA PHE A 324 33.95 10.90 26.94
C PHE A 324 33.74 9.69 26.00
N LEU A 325 32.62 9.00 26.19
CA LEU A 325 32.29 7.79 25.40
C LEU A 325 32.32 8.10 23.92
N SER A 326 33.18 7.41 23.18
CA SER A 326 33.35 7.67 21.73
C SER A 326 32.65 6.64 20.84
N GLY A 327 32.47 7.00 19.57
CA GLY A 327 31.91 6.18 18.52
C GLY A 327 30.42 6.46 18.27
N TYR A 328 29.80 5.67 17.41
CA TYR A 328 28.40 5.82 17.01
C TYR A 328 27.46 5.36 18.15
N LYS A 329 27.11 6.30 19.02
CA LYS A 329 26.31 6.06 20.24
C LYS A 329 24.99 6.84 20.20
N THR A 330 23.98 6.37 20.91
CA THR A 330 22.70 7.08 21.05
C THR A 330 22.89 8.38 21.84
N THR A 331 23.86 8.46 22.72
CA THR A 331 24.17 9.61 23.56
C THR A 331 25.05 10.69 22.89
N ASP A 332 25.56 10.41 21.69
CA ASP A 332 26.21 11.38 20.81
C ASP A 332 25.11 12.16 20.07
N ILE A 333 24.68 13.29 20.66
CA ILE A 333 23.49 14.06 20.25
C ILE A 333 23.82 15.05 19.14
N ASP A 334 25.09 15.48 19.01
CA ASP A 334 25.53 16.40 17.96
C ASP A 334 26.23 15.71 16.78
N GLY A 335 26.46 14.38 16.89
CA GLY A 335 27.01 13.56 15.80
C GLY A 335 28.52 13.72 15.59
N ASN A 336 29.25 14.21 16.58
CA ASN A 336 30.71 14.39 16.49
C ASN A 336 31.51 13.14 16.87
N ASN A 337 30.84 12.01 17.19
CA ASN A 337 31.35 10.73 17.66
C ASN A 337 31.96 10.74 19.07
N ILE A 338 31.67 11.71 19.89
CA ILE A 338 32.06 11.75 21.31
C ILE A 338 30.84 12.23 22.11
N THR A 339 30.47 11.51 23.16
CA THR A 339 29.48 12.02 24.10
C THR A 339 30.19 12.95 25.11
N ASP A 340 29.82 14.22 25.12
CA ASP A 340 30.41 15.22 26.01
C ASP A 340 29.37 16.23 26.56
N LEU A 341 29.84 17.38 27.06
CA LEU A 341 28.98 18.40 27.64
C LEU A 341 28.03 19.04 26.62
N ALA A 342 28.42 19.10 25.33
CA ALA A 342 27.55 19.67 24.29
C ALA A 342 26.28 18.82 24.12
N ASP A 343 26.39 17.49 24.14
CA ASP A 343 25.28 16.56 24.08
C ASP A 343 24.36 16.70 25.29
N LEU A 344 24.98 16.81 26.49
CA LEU A 344 24.23 16.99 27.73
C LEU A 344 23.41 18.27 27.73
N ILE A 345 23.98 19.37 27.25
CA ILE A 345 23.28 20.67 27.16
C ILE A 345 22.05 20.57 26.25
N ILE A 346 22.15 19.94 25.09
CA ILE A 346 21.04 19.78 24.17
C ILE A 346 19.93 18.93 24.82
N THR A 347 20.30 17.80 25.40
CA THR A 347 19.35 16.89 26.08
C THR A 347 18.66 17.58 27.26
N TYR A 348 19.44 18.32 28.10
CA TYR A 348 18.90 19.09 29.21
C TYR A 348 17.90 20.16 28.79
N ASN A 349 18.24 20.92 27.74
CA ASN A 349 17.35 21.96 27.22
C ASN A 349 16.03 21.37 26.69
N ASN A 350 16.10 20.24 25.99
CA ASN A 350 14.91 19.58 25.47
C ASN A 350 14.06 18.96 26.60
N SER A 351 14.69 18.37 27.61
CA SER A 351 14.00 17.89 28.79
C SER A 351 13.30 19.01 29.56
N SER A 352 13.98 20.14 29.76
CA SER A 352 13.41 21.32 30.43
C SER A 352 12.19 21.92 29.68
N ASN A 353 12.12 21.69 28.37
CA ASN A 353 10.97 22.08 27.52
C ASN A 353 9.92 20.97 27.36
N PHE A 354 10.05 19.86 28.08
CA PHE A 354 9.13 18.72 28.03
C PHE A 354 8.92 18.19 26.60
N VAL A 355 10.02 18.11 25.84
CA VAL A 355 9.96 17.61 24.44
C VAL A 355 9.50 16.17 24.44
N SER A 356 8.43 15.90 23.72
CA SER A 356 7.81 14.56 23.65
C SER A 356 7.22 14.30 22.27
N ILE A 357 6.90 13.05 21.97
CA ILE A 357 6.21 12.68 20.73
C ILE A 357 4.89 13.45 20.62
N LYS A 358 4.63 14.01 19.43
CA LYS A 358 3.34 14.57 19.02
C LYS A 358 2.86 13.78 17.81
N LYS A 359 1.71 13.15 17.93
CA LYS A 359 1.11 12.30 16.88
C LYS A 359 -0.40 12.49 16.81
N PRO A 360 -1.04 12.14 15.67
CA PRO A 360 -2.49 12.25 15.46
C PRO A 360 -3.32 11.49 16.48
#